data_2bf452638d39a8706bb82e57bf8685d4
#
_entry.id   2bf452638d39a8706bb82e57bf8685d4
#
_cell.length_a   1.000
_cell.length_b   1.000
_cell.length_c   1.000
_cell.angle_alpha   90.00
_cell.angle_beta   90.00
_cell.angle_gamma   90.00
#
_symmetry.space_group_name_H-M   'P 1'
#
loop_
_entity.id
_entity.type
_entity.pdbx_description
1 polymer ?
#
loop_
_entity_poly.entity_id
_entity_poly.type
_entity_poly.pdbx_seq_one_letter_code
_entity_poly.pdbx_strand_id
1 'polypeptide(L)'
;DRVSLRDMMLGGIDAVRTMVTTTDLESAFEGLKNATAKDAFGSFLTQWTNKLNDPNSLILPQTLSDFVDDLVATDRTTVALPETAVLHEFGNGAMARLDDYSAIIWPDEVARFNRMTEGKFKGVGIQIQMDEETQMIKVVTPLEGTPAMRAGIKSGDLIKKIDGKSAIGISLNQAVDLITGPEDTKVNV
;
A
#
# COMPACT_ATOMS: atom_id res chain seq x y z
N ASP A 1 12.51 22.24 12.69
CA ASP A 1 13.78 21.72 12.13
C ASP A 1 13.49 21.11 10.76
N ARG A 2 14.41 21.29 9.81
CA ARG A 2 14.26 20.69 8.47
C ARG A 2 14.76 19.25 8.52
N VAL A 3 13.93 18.31 8.12
CA VAL A 3 14.32 16.89 7.95
C VAL A 3 15.36 16.81 6.82
N SER A 4 16.47 16.14 7.07
CA SER A 4 17.53 15.97 6.07
C SER A 4 17.28 14.73 5.20
N LEU A 5 17.93 14.69 4.02
CA LEU A 5 17.92 13.49 3.18
C LEU A 5 18.46 12.26 3.95
N ARG A 6 19.42 12.46 4.83
CA ARG A 6 19.96 11.44 5.74
C ARG A 6 18.86 10.85 6.62
N ASP A 7 18.07 11.70 7.27
CA ASP A 7 16.98 11.25 8.16
C ASP A 7 15.92 10.47 7.40
N MET A 8 15.57 10.94 6.19
CA MET A 8 14.63 10.24 5.32
C MET A 8 15.14 8.85 4.92
N MET A 9 16.40 8.75 4.48
CA MET A 9 17.02 7.48 4.13
C MET A 9 17.06 6.51 5.31
N LEU A 10 17.41 6.99 6.51
CA LEU A 10 17.39 6.17 7.74
C LEU A 10 15.97 5.68 8.05
N GLY A 11 14.95 6.53 7.90
CA GLY A 11 13.55 6.13 8.07
C GLY A 11 13.11 5.04 7.11
N GLY A 12 13.49 5.16 5.84
CA GLY A 12 13.22 4.12 4.84
C GLY A 12 13.93 2.81 5.14
N ILE A 13 15.21 2.86 5.56
CA ILE A 13 15.97 1.66 5.96
C ILE A 13 15.33 0.98 7.18
N ASP A 14 14.88 1.74 8.17
CA ASP A 14 14.21 1.20 9.36
C ASP A 14 12.89 0.50 9.01
N ALA A 15 12.11 1.05 8.08
CA ALA A 15 10.87 0.45 7.60
C ALA A 15 11.15 -0.89 6.88
N VAL A 16 12.09 -0.91 5.93
CA VAL A 16 12.50 -2.15 5.24
C VAL A 16 13.02 -3.19 6.23
N ARG A 17 13.82 -2.78 7.22
CA ARG A 17 14.29 -3.67 8.28
C ARG A 17 13.15 -4.26 9.07
N THR A 18 12.16 -3.46 9.45
CA THR A 18 10.96 -3.91 10.17
C THR A 18 10.19 -4.94 9.34
N MET A 19 9.96 -4.66 8.05
CA MET A 19 9.30 -5.60 7.14
C MET A 19 10.01 -6.95 7.11
N VAL A 20 11.33 -6.99 6.94
CA VAL A 20 12.11 -8.24 6.84
C VAL A 20 12.17 -9.01 8.15
N THR A 21 12.05 -8.33 9.30
CA THR A 21 12.08 -8.96 10.64
C THR A 21 10.71 -9.33 11.17
N THR A 22 9.62 -8.94 10.50
CA THR A 22 8.24 -9.26 10.90
C THR A 22 7.92 -10.71 10.57
N THR A 23 7.74 -11.55 11.59
CA THR A 23 7.52 -13.00 11.44
C THR A 23 6.22 -13.35 10.71
N ASP A 24 5.18 -12.55 10.87
CA ASP A 24 3.88 -12.79 10.20
C ASP A 24 4.00 -12.72 8.66
N LEU A 25 4.97 -11.97 8.14
CA LEU A 25 5.22 -11.84 6.70
C LEU A 25 5.95 -13.07 6.10
N GLU A 26 6.50 -13.95 6.91
CA GLU A 26 7.13 -15.19 6.44
C GLU A 26 6.13 -16.12 5.73
N SER A 27 4.85 -16.04 6.09
CA SER A 27 3.80 -16.81 5.43
C SER A 27 3.48 -16.28 4.02
N ALA A 28 3.67 -14.98 3.79
CA ALA A 28 3.39 -14.31 2.52
C ALA A 28 4.60 -14.31 1.57
N PHE A 29 5.82 -14.30 2.13
CA PHE A 29 7.06 -14.17 1.35
C PHE A 29 8.03 -15.31 1.67
N GLU A 30 8.21 -16.24 0.72
CA GLU A 30 9.05 -17.43 0.89
C GLU A 30 10.51 -17.09 1.24
N GLY A 31 11.05 -16.01 0.67
CA GLY A 31 12.43 -15.56 0.94
C GLY A 31 12.69 -15.19 2.40
N LEU A 32 11.65 -14.77 3.13
CA LEU A 32 11.78 -14.42 4.55
C LEU A 32 11.90 -15.64 5.47
N LYS A 33 11.63 -16.85 4.99
CA LYS A 33 11.87 -18.10 5.75
C LYS A 33 13.34 -18.48 5.81
N ASN A 34 14.17 -17.93 4.92
CA ASN A 34 15.60 -18.23 4.87
C ASN A 34 16.36 -17.30 5.82
N ALA A 35 16.74 -17.82 6.99
CA ALA A 35 17.48 -17.05 7.99
C ALA A 35 18.80 -16.47 7.46
N THR A 36 19.56 -17.25 6.68
CA THR A 36 20.83 -16.78 6.10
C THR A 36 20.62 -15.63 5.11
N ALA A 37 19.57 -15.69 4.31
CA ALA A 37 19.20 -14.59 3.39
C ALA A 37 18.78 -13.34 4.16
N LYS A 38 17.98 -13.48 5.22
CA LYS A 38 17.60 -12.36 6.10
C LYS A 38 18.81 -11.73 6.76
N ASP A 39 19.75 -12.53 7.27
CA ASP A 39 20.96 -12.05 7.92
C ASP A 39 21.87 -11.30 6.93
N ALA A 40 22.01 -11.81 5.70
CA ALA A 40 22.77 -11.14 4.65
C ALA A 40 22.14 -9.79 4.27
N PHE A 41 20.83 -9.76 4.07
CA PHE A 41 20.10 -8.52 3.77
C PHE A 41 20.13 -7.53 4.94
N GLY A 42 19.96 -8.01 6.17
CA GLY A 42 20.09 -7.21 7.39
C GLY A 42 21.49 -6.58 7.57
N SER A 43 22.54 -7.34 7.19
CA SER A 43 23.92 -6.85 7.21
C SER A 43 24.15 -5.72 6.19
N PHE A 44 23.57 -5.84 4.99
CA PHE A 44 23.56 -4.79 3.98
C PHE A 44 22.88 -3.50 4.53
N LEU A 45 21.68 -3.63 5.09
CA LEU A 45 20.97 -2.48 5.69
C LEU A 45 21.78 -1.84 6.82
N THR A 46 22.50 -2.64 7.61
CA THR A 46 23.35 -2.16 8.69
C THR A 46 24.59 -1.40 8.18
N GLN A 47 25.20 -1.88 7.09
CA GLN A 47 26.34 -1.17 6.47
C GLN A 47 25.91 0.22 5.97
N TRP A 48 24.76 0.33 5.30
CA TRP A 48 24.23 1.61 4.86
C TRP A 48 23.81 2.52 6.03
N THR A 49 23.22 1.96 7.08
CA THR A 49 22.92 2.71 8.31
C THR A 49 24.19 3.31 8.90
N ASN A 50 25.27 2.53 9.00
CA ASN A 50 26.56 3.02 9.53
C ASN A 50 27.16 4.10 8.64
N LYS A 51 27.13 3.93 7.31
CA LYS A 51 27.57 4.95 6.34
C LYS A 51 26.80 6.26 6.48
N LEU A 52 25.47 6.19 6.67
CA LEU A 52 24.63 7.36 6.86
C LEU A 52 24.86 8.03 8.21
N ASN A 53 25.17 7.27 9.26
CA ASN A 53 25.45 7.81 10.60
C ASN A 53 26.87 8.35 10.76
N ASP A 54 27.78 8.10 9.82
CA ASP A 54 29.11 8.71 9.86
C ASP A 54 29.01 10.23 9.63
N PRO A 55 29.42 11.07 10.58
CA PRO A 55 29.33 12.51 10.44
C PRO A 55 30.20 13.09 9.31
N ASN A 56 31.18 12.33 8.83
CA ASN A 56 32.04 12.72 7.69
C ASN A 56 31.42 12.32 6.33
N SER A 57 30.36 11.53 6.30
CA SER A 57 29.70 11.14 5.08
C SER A 57 28.89 12.29 4.49
N LEU A 58 29.22 12.68 3.27
CA LEU A 58 28.44 13.64 2.50
C LEU A 58 27.26 12.91 1.84
N ILE A 59 26.02 13.26 2.24
CA ILE A 59 24.81 12.66 1.71
C ILE A 59 24.21 13.56 0.63
N LEU A 60 24.31 13.12 -0.60
CA LEU A 60 23.84 13.80 -1.81
C LEU A 60 22.65 13.05 -2.42
N PRO A 61 21.88 13.66 -3.33
CA PRO A 61 20.84 12.96 -4.09
C PRO A 61 21.35 11.68 -4.79
N GLN A 62 22.59 11.70 -5.30
CA GLN A 62 23.24 10.52 -5.86
C GLN A 62 23.38 9.38 -4.85
N THR A 63 23.65 9.68 -3.59
CA THR A 63 23.74 8.67 -2.51
C THR A 63 22.43 7.90 -2.35
N LEU A 64 21.28 8.58 -2.55
CA LEU A 64 19.98 7.92 -2.53
C LEU A 64 19.81 6.98 -3.74
N SER A 65 20.19 7.42 -4.94
CA SER A 65 20.12 6.55 -6.13
C SER A 65 21.00 5.32 -5.97
N ASP A 66 22.25 5.50 -5.54
CA ASP A 66 23.18 4.40 -5.28
C ASP A 66 22.61 3.40 -4.26
N PHE A 67 21.99 3.93 -3.18
CA PHE A 67 21.35 3.08 -2.17
C PHE A 67 20.19 2.27 -2.76
N VAL A 68 19.31 2.90 -3.54
CA VAL A 68 18.14 2.23 -4.12
C VAL A 68 18.58 1.13 -5.09
N ASP A 69 19.59 1.39 -5.91
CA ASP A 69 20.15 0.39 -6.83
C ASP A 69 20.75 -0.81 -6.06
N ASP A 70 21.53 -0.53 -5.02
CA ASP A 70 22.12 -1.54 -4.14
C ASP A 70 21.05 -2.33 -3.36
N LEU A 71 19.99 -1.66 -2.90
CA LEU A 71 18.87 -2.27 -2.19
C LEU A 71 18.18 -3.32 -3.08
N VAL A 72 17.82 -2.93 -4.30
CA VAL A 72 17.17 -3.83 -5.27
C VAL A 72 18.09 -4.98 -5.67
N ALA A 73 19.37 -4.72 -5.93
CA ALA A 73 20.34 -5.74 -6.29
C ALA A 73 20.56 -6.75 -5.15
N THR A 74 20.65 -6.26 -3.91
CA THR A 74 20.86 -7.13 -2.73
C THR A 74 19.60 -7.93 -2.41
N ASP A 75 18.41 -7.32 -2.49
CA ASP A 75 17.14 -8.03 -2.33
C ASP A 75 17.05 -9.23 -3.27
N ARG A 76 17.27 -9.02 -4.58
CA ARG A 76 17.21 -10.06 -5.61
C ARG A 76 18.12 -11.26 -5.34
N THR A 77 19.25 -11.04 -4.69
CA THR A 77 20.25 -12.07 -4.41
C THR A 77 20.14 -12.68 -3.02
N THR A 78 19.26 -12.15 -2.19
CA THR A 78 19.07 -12.60 -0.79
C THR A 78 17.64 -13.02 -0.53
N VAL A 79 16.78 -12.11 -0.04
CA VAL A 79 15.41 -12.42 0.37
C VAL A 79 14.41 -12.47 -0.80
N ALA A 80 14.78 -11.91 -1.95
CA ALA A 80 14.02 -11.94 -3.21
C ALA A 80 12.54 -11.58 -3.04
N LEU A 81 12.29 -10.47 -2.35
CA LEU A 81 10.95 -9.92 -2.18
C LEU A 81 10.46 -9.28 -3.50
N PRO A 82 9.15 -9.07 -3.67
CA PRO A 82 8.67 -8.22 -4.76
C PRO A 82 9.31 -6.83 -4.69
N GLU A 83 9.98 -6.42 -5.75
CA GLU A 83 10.69 -5.12 -5.83
C GLU A 83 9.81 -3.95 -5.42
N THR A 84 8.53 -3.97 -5.87
CA THR A 84 7.55 -2.95 -5.48
C THR A 84 7.32 -2.91 -3.97
N ALA A 85 7.28 -4.05 -3.28
CA ALA A 85 7.09 -4.09 -1.84
C ALA A 85 8.26 -3.44 -1.09
N VAL A 86 9.50 -3.76 -1.51
CA VAL A 86 10.72 -3.20 -0.89
C VAL A 86 10.81 -1.69 -1.13
N LEU A 87 10.54 -1.24 -2.36
CA LEU A 87 10.59 0.18 -2.72
C LEU A 87 9.47 1.00 -2.04
N HIS A 88 8.24 0.45 -1.98
CA HIS A 88 7.13 1.09 -1.28
C HIS A 88 7.43 1.24 0.20
N GLU A 89 7.93 0.18 0.84
CA GLU A 89 8.25 0.21 2.26
C GLU A 89 9.36 1.23 2.56
N PHE A 90 10.43 1.25 1.76
CA PHE A 90 11.49 2.24 1.88
C PHE A 90 10.95 3.67 1.69
N GLY A 91 10.19 3.92 0.64
CA GLY A 91 9.64 5.24 0.34
C GLY A 91 8.68 5.73 1.42
N ASN A 92 7.78 4.88 1.88
CA ASN A 92 6.82 5.21 2.93
C ASN A 92 7.54 5.51 4.27
N GLY A 93 8.55 4.71 4.63
CA GLY A 93 9.37 4.95 5.82
C GLY A 93 10.18 6.25 5.74
N ALA A 94 10.66 6.61 4.55
CA ALA A 94 11.34 7.88 4.32
C ALA A 94 10.38 9.08 4.47
N MET A 95 9.17 9.00 3.90
CA MET A 95 8.15 10.06 4.03
C MET A 95 7.66 10.23 5.46
N ALA A 96 7.53 9.16 6.23
CA ALA A 96 7.11 9.19 7.63
C ALA A 96 8.06 10.01 8.54
N ARG A 97 9.27 10.35 8.05
CA ARG A 97 10.17 11.26 8.75
C ARG A 97 9.85 12.73 8.54
N LEU A 98 9.06 13.07 7.53
CA LEU A 98 8.70 14.46 7.23
C LEU A 98 7.56 14.94 8.15
N ASP A 99 6.37 14.43 7.94
CA ASP A 99 5.16 14.74 8.69
C ASP A 99 4.05 13.72 8.36
N ASP A 100 2.93 13.79 9.09
CA ASP A 100 1.79 12.89 8.93
C ASP A 100 1.01 13.09 7.62
N TYR A 101 1.32 14.12 6.85
CA TYR A 101 0.62 14.48 5.60
C TYR A 101 1.47 14.23 4.36
N SER A 102 2.77 13.96 4.54
CA SER A 102 3.69 13.66 3.44
C SER A 102 3.59 12.20 3.04
N ALA A 103 3.23 11.95 1.80
CA ALA A 103 3.09 10.58 1.26
C ALA A 103 3.54 10.52 -0.20
N ILE A 104 3.99 9.34 -0.62
CA ILE A 104 4.21 9.02 -2.03
C ILE A 104 2.91 8.40 -2.55
N ILE A 105 2.44 8.91 -3.69
CA ILE A 105 1.37 8.25 -4.44
C ILE A 105 2.05 7.38 -5.49
N TRP A 106 2.00 6.07 -5.27
CA TRP A 106 2.65 5.12 -6.15
C TRP A 106 1.91 4.99 -7.48
N PRO A 107 2.58 4.60 -8.59
CA PRO A 107 1.97 4.51 -9.91
C PRO A 107 0.71 3.65 -9.97
N ASP A 108 0.66 2.57 -9.22
CA ASP A 108 -0.49 1.68 -9.07
C ASP A 108 -1.63 2.30 -8.25
N GLU A 109 -1.34 3.31 -7.43
CA GLU A 109 -2.32 4.05 -6.63
C GLU A 109 -2.84 5.32 -7.30
N VAL A 110 -2.15 5.84 -8.35
CA VAL A 110 -2.50 7.10 -9.03
C VAL A 110 -3.95 7.09 -9.50
N ALA A 111 -4.42 5.99 -10.08
CA ALA A 111 -5.80 5.89 -10.56
C ALA A 111 -6.82 6.01 -9.42
N ARG A 112 -6.49 5.49 -8.23
CA ARG A 112 -7.33 5.61 -7.02
C ARG A 112 -7.28 7.04 -6.49
N PHE A 113 -6.08 7.61 -6.39
CA PHE A 113 -5.88 8.98 -5.91
C PHE A 113 -6.64 9.99 -6.77
N ASN A 114 -6.54 9.89 -8.10
CA ASN A 114 -7.26 10.77 -9.02
C ASN A 114 -8.79 10.64 -8.84
N ARG A 115 -9.32 9.42 -8.68
CA ARG A 115 -10.74 9.21 -8.38
C ARG A 115 -11.20 9.92 -7.11
N MET A 116 -10.35 9.94 -6.07
CA MET A 116 -10.67 10.58 -4.78
C MET A 116 -10.58 12.11 -4.85
N THR A 117 -9.63 12.66 -5.61
CA THR A 117 -9.36 14.11 -5.67
C THR A 117 -10.22 14.84 -6.70
N GLU A 118 -10.63 14.18 -7.80
CA GLU A 118 -11.48 14.81 -8.82
C GLU A 118 -12.93 15.02 -8.38
N GLY A 119 -13.32 14.54 -7.19
CA GLY A 119 -14.68 14.69 -6.67
C GLY A 119 -15.79 14.05 -7.51
N LYS A 120 -15.40 13.38 -8.58
CA LYS A 120 -16.31 12.62 -9.45
C LYS A 120 -16.38 11.19 -8.95
N PHE A 121 -17.25 10.93 -8.00
CA PHE A 121 -17.60 9.57 -7.60
C PHE A 121 -18.27 8.86 -8.78
N LYS A 122 -17.50 8.20 -9.60
CA LYS A 122 -17.99 7.36 -10.72
C LYS A 122 -18.36 5.98 -10.18
N GLY A 123 -19.46 5.89 -9.48
CA GLY A 123 -19.96 4.65 -8.92
C GLY A 123 -21.47 4.70 -8.80
N VAL A 124 -22.06 3.59 -8.35
CA VAL A 124 -23.52 3.46 -8.22
C VAL A 124 -24.14 4.37 -7.16
N GLY A 125 -23.30 5.00 -6.30
CA GLY A 125 -23.73 5.90 -5.27
C GLY A 125 -24.23 5.20 -4.00
N ILE A 126 -23.38 4.34 -3.43
CA ILE A 126 -23.59 3.71 -2.12
C ILE A 126 -22.40 3.99 -1.21
N GLN A 127 -22.68 4.12 0.07
CA GLN A 127 -21.68 4.04 1.11
C GLN A 127 -21.68 2.61 1.66
N ILE A 128 -20.51 2.00 1.72
CA ILE A 128 -20.34 0.59 2.16
C ILE A 128 -19.33 0.49 3.29
N GLN A 129 -19.48 -0.54 4.11
CA GLN A 129 -18.52 -0.91 5.15
C GLN A 129 -18.41 -2.44 5.24
N MET A 130 -17.37 -2.92 5.91
CA MET A 130 -17.29 -4.32 6.29
C MET A 130 -18.18 -4.55 7.51
N ASP A 131 -19.06 -5.54 7.44
CA ASP A 131 -19.86 -5.98 8.58
C ASP A 131 -19.00 -6.91 9.47
N GLU A 132 -18.84 -6.55 10.74
CA GLU A 132 -17.93 -7.25 11.65
C GLU A 132 -18.38 -8.68 11.99
N GLU A 133 -19.68 -8.92 12.00
CA GLU A 133 -20.24 -10.23 12.37
C GLU A 133 -20.18 -11.21 11.20
N THR A 134 -20.54 -10.75 10.00
CA THR A 134 -20.69 -11.61 8.82
C THR A 134 -19.47 -11.60 7.91
N GLN A 135 -18.54 -10.63 8.11
CA GLN A 135 -17.40 -10.37 7.22
C GLN A 135 -17.82 -10.14 5.76
N MET A 136 -19.03 -9.65 5.56
CA MET A 136 -19.57 -9.28 4.25
C MET A 136 -19.60 -7.76 4.07
N ILE A 137 -19.63 -7.33 2.81
CA ILE A 137 -19.82 -5.91 2.48
C ILE A 137 -21.27 -5.52 2.76
N LYS A 138 -21.46 -4.53 3.64
CA LYS A 138 -22.77 -4.00 4.03
C LYS A 138 -22.98 -2.60 3.50
N VAL A 139 -24.14 -2.34 2.94
CA VAL A 139 -24.55 -1.01 2.54
C VAL A 139 -24.92 -0.20 3.79
N VAL A 140 -24.17 0.87 4.04
CA VAL A 140 -24.48 1.84 5.11
C VAL A 140 -25.67 2.68 4.70
N THR A 141 -25.59 3.29 3.50
CA THR A 141 -26.67 4.07 2.92
C THR A 141 -26.47 4.23 1.42
N PRO A 142 -27.52 4.14 0.60
CA PRO A 142 -27.51 4.65 -0.76
C PRO A 142 -27.57 6.18 -0.73
N LEU A 143 -26.82 6.84 -1.62
CA LEU A 143 -26.80 8.29 -1.73
C LEU A 143 -28.04 8.78 -2.51
N GLU A 144 -28.57 9.92 -2.12
CA GLU A 144 -29.77 10.49 -2.73
C GLU A 144 -29.55 10.82 -4.22
N GLY A 145 -30.54 10.51 -5.06
CA GLY A 145 -30.49 10.79 -6.50
C GLY A 145 -29.58 9.84 -7.32
N THR A 146 -28.99 8.81 -6.71
CA THR A 146 -28.02 7.93 -7.36
C THR A 146 -28.68 6.70 -8.05
N PRO A 147 -27.95 6.00 -8.94
CA PRO A 147 -28.42 4.75 -9.56
C PRO A 147 -28.80 3.68 -8.53
N ALA A 148 -28.02 3.51 -7.47
CA ALA A 148 -28.28 2.52 -6.44
C ALA A 148 -29.63 2.75 -5.73
N MET A 149 -29.93 3.99 -5.36
CA MET A 149 -31.21 4.33 -4.75
C MET A 149 -32.37 4.06 -5.72
N ARG A 150 -32.21 4.39 -7.01
CA ARG A 150 -33.23 4.12 -8.04
C ARG A 150 -33.42 2.61 -8.28
N ALA A 151 -32.35 1.81 -8.11
CA ALA A 151 -32.41 0.35 -8.22
C ALA A 151 -33.02 -0.33 -6.98
N GLY A 152 -33.31 0.41 -5.91
CA GLY A 152 -33.95 -0.11 -4.71
C GLY A 152 -33.00 -0.67 -3.65
N ILE A 153 -31.69 -0.41 -3.75
CA ILE A 153 -30.72 -0.75 -2.70
C ILE A 153 -31.03 0.03 -1.43
N LYS A 154 -30.96 -0.64 -0.28
CA LYS A 154 -31.32 -0.10 1.02
C LYS A 154 -30.18 -0.15 2.00
N SER A 155 -30.23 0.70 3.01
CA SER A 155 -29.36 0.61 4.18
C SER A 155 -29.53 -0.74 4.87
N GLY A 156 -28.42 -1.38 5.21
CA GLY A 156 -28.37 -2.71 5.82
C GLY A 156 -28.28 -3.88 4.83
N ASP A 157 -28.42 -3.66 3.54
CA ASP A 157 -28.27 -4.73 2.53
C ASP A 157 -26.85 -5.30 2.57
N LEU A 158 -26.72 -6.62 2.40
CA LEU A 158 -25.45 -7.33 2.33
C LEU A 158 -25.15 -7.72 0.88
N ILE A 159 -24.01 -7.27 0.37
CA ILE A 159 -23.56 -7.56 -0.99
C ILE A 159 -22.92 -8.94 -1.02
N LYS A 160 -23.58 -9.89 -1.68
CA LYS A 160 -23.09 -11.27 -1.82
C LYS A 160 -22.35 -11.51 -3.12
N LYS A 161 -22.73 -10.79 -4.16
CA LYS A 161 -22.12 -10.91 -5.51
C LYS A 161 -22.05 -9.55 -6.18
N ILE A 162 -21.03 -9.39 -7.04
CA ILE A 162 -20.86 -8.24 -7.91
C ILE A 162 -20.57 -8.80 -9.31
N ASP A 163 -21.41 -8.50 -10.29
CA ASP A 163 -21.33 -9.07 -11.65
C ASP A 163 -21.18 -10.60 -11.69
N GLY A 164 -21.93 -11.27 -10.81
CA GLY A 164 -21.91 -12.74 -10.69
C GLY A 164 -20.71 -13.31 -9.91
N LYS A 165 -19.69 -12.52 -9.57
CA LYS A 165 -18.56 -12.95 -8.75
C LYS A 165 -18.91 -12.83 -7.27
N SER A 166 -18.44 -13.78 -6.45
CA SER A 166 -18.64 -13.72 -4.99
C SER A 166 -17.96 -12.47 -4.39
N ALA A 167 -18.69 -11.74 -3.57
CA ALA A 167 -18.19 -10.63 -2.77
C ALA A 167 -17.90 -11.05 -1.31
N ILE A 168 -18.00 -12.35 -1.00
CA ILE A 168 -17.71 -12.89 0.32
C ILE A 168 -16.19 -13.07 0.46
N GLY A 169 -15.60 -12.49 1.50
CA GLY A 169 -14.17 -12.59 1.80
C GLY A 169 -13.26 -11.65 1.01
N ILE A 170 -13.82 -10.75 0.18
CA ILE A 170 -13.03 -9.70 -0.48
C ILE A 170 -12.90 -8.48 0.44
N SER A 171 -11.83 -7.71 0.27
CA SER A 171 -11.65 -6.45 0.99
C SER A 171 -12.63 -5.37 0.50
N LEU A 172 -12.85 -4.35 1.35
CA LEU A 172 -13.67 -3.20 0.98
C LEU A 172 -13.15 -2.51 -0.29
N ASN A 173 -11.84 -2.38 -0.44
CA ASN A 173 -11.21 -1.80 -1.62
C ASN A 173 -11.49 -2.62 -2.89
N GLN A 174 -11.38 -3.94 -2.80
CA GLN A 174 -11.71 -4.83 -3.92
C GLN A 174 -13.19 -4.71 -4.32
N ALA A 175 -14.09 -4.58 -3.35
CA ALA A 175 -15.51 -4.35 -3.65
C ALA A 175 -15.73 -3.00 -4.35
N VAL A 176 -15.07 -1.93 -3.87
CA VAL A 176 -15.13 -0.61 -4.54
C VAL A 176 -14.65 -0.70 -5.98
N ASP A 177 -13.50 -1.36 -6.23
CA ASP A 177 -12.96 -1.51 -7.58
C ASP A 177 -13.89 -2.30 -8.52
N LEU A 178 -14.63 -3.28 -7.99
CA LEU A 178 -15.61 -4.07 -8.77
C LEU A 178 -16.91 -3.32 -9.03
N ILE A 179 -17.34 -2.44 -8.10
CA ILE A 179 -18.61 -1.67 -8.22
C ILE A 179 -18.40 -0.41 -9.06
N THR A 180 -17.18 0.13 -9.07
CA THR A 180 -16.83 1.32 -9.87
C THR A 180 -16.44 0.92 -11.28
N GLY A 181 -16.84 1.74 -12.25
CA GLY A 181 -16.54 1.51 -13.66
C GLY A 181 -16.66 2.80 -14.48
N PRO A 182 -16.45 2.73 -15.80
CA PRO A 182 -16.72 3.84 -16.72
C PRO A 182 -18.16 4.35 -16.58
N GLU A 183 -18.36 5.64 -16.85
CA GLU A 183 -19.73 6.21 -16.92
C GLU A 183 -20.60 5.40 -17.90
N ASP A 184 -21.89 5.32 -17.60
CA ASP A 184 -22.90 4.61 -18.41
C ASP A 184 -22.74 3.08 -18.49
N THR A 185 -21.81 2.49 -17.72
CA THR A 185 -21.78 1.02 -17.55
C THR A 185 -22.75 0.56 -16.46
N LYS A 186 -23.20 -0.69 -16.54
CA LYS A 186 -24.06 -1.30 -15.52
C LYS A 186 -23.26 -2.30 -14.71
N VAL A 187 -23.53 -2.34 -13.43
CA VAL A 187 -23.03 -3.36 -12.50
C VAL A 187 -24.23 -4.03 -11.82
N ASN A 188 -24.19 -5.36 -11.69
CA ASN A 188 -25.21 -6.13 -10.98
C ASN A 188 -24.70 -6.39 -9.55
N VAL A 189 -25.48 -5.97 -8.58
CA VAL A 189 -25.15 -6.11 -7.15
C VAL A 189 -26.24 -6.90 -6.44
#